data_b712b501214c37e396f1c795c5857fbe
#
_entry.id   b712b501214c37e396f1c795c5857fbe
#
_cell.length_a   1.000
_cell.length_b   1.000
_cell.length_c   1.000
_cell.angle_alpha   90.00
_cell.angle_beta   90.00
_cell.angle_gamma   90.00
#
_symmetry.space_group_name_H-M   'P 1'
#
loop_
_entity.id
_entity.type
_entity.pdbx_description
1 polymer ?
#
loop_
_entity_poly.entity_id
_entity_poly.type
_entity_poly.pdbx_seq_one_letter_code
_entity_poly.pdbx_strand_id
1 'polypeptide(L)'
;MVAWRNLALRVPMIRQWHERRGHEFVVGDIVIEAPKPPISRSVRKSLRKNKYETAETYLVRHLVRPGNTVLDLGSGLGLTSIAAAKASGNGRVVGYEADPVIAPLAEKNVRRNSVHVEIRNKAIAKEKGVCEFYVHRSFPASSFFPFQGSKRILMEADAFQDVVDEIQPDVISCDIEGLEKEVFVGANLSSVHRLVVEVHPQVIGLLGVLQCVQHLAVSGFSLAEALCCGQVLVFDRDGSSSSIEPFQPDRQTGGKTTASRGADRA
;
A
#
# COMPACT_ATOMS: atom_id res chain seq x y z
N MET A 1 -10.47 28.00 9.73
CA MET A 1 -11.16 26.99 10.56
C MET A 1 -12.60 26.83 10.09
N VAL A 2 -12.80 26.32 8.87
CA VAL A 2 -14.14 26.06 8.32
C VAL A 2 -14.04 24.85 7.39
N ALA A 3 -14.99 23.92 7.52
CA ALA A 3 -15.39 22.91 6.55
C ALA A 3 -15.05 21.42 6.75
N TRP A 4 -14.60 20.96 7.91
CA TRP A 4 -14.44 19.49 8.12
C TRP A 4 -15.68 18.79 8.74
N ARG A 5 -16.69 19.54 9.20
CA ARG A 5 -17.89 18.95 9.84
C ARG A 5 -18.90 18.33 8.87
N ASN A 6 -18.88 18.68 7.59
CA ASN A 6 -19.91 18.23 6.64
C ASN A 6 -19.55 16.99 5.81
N LEU A 7 -18.29 16.52 5.84
CA LEU A 7 -17.89 15.32 5.10
C LEU A 7 -18.30 14.02 5.82
N ALA A 8 -18.32 14.03 7.16
CA ALA A 8 -18.63 12.84 7.95
C ALA A 8 -20.07 12.33 7.79
N LEU A 9 -21.00 13.21 7.41
CA LEU A 9 -22.43 12.84 7.22
C LEU A 9 -22.75 12.22 5.86
N ARG A 10 -21.86 12.34 4.85
CA ARG A 10 -22.06 11.74 3.53
C ARG A 10 -21.46 10.34 3.39
N VAL A 11 -20.48 9.99 4.21
CA VAL A 11 -19.79 8.70 4.15
C VAL A 11 -20.72 7.49 4.34
N PRO A 12 -21.66 7.45 5.29
CA PRO A 12 -22.55 6.30 5.46
C PRO A 12 -23.48 6.05 4.27
N MET A 13 -23.96 7.11 3.60
CA MET A 13 -24.87 6.99 2.47
C MET A 13 -24.18 6.51 1.20
N ILE A 14 -22.94 6.97 0.95
CA ILE A 14 -22.10 6.49 -0.15
C ILE A 14 -21.72 5.02 0.09
N ARG A 15 -21.35 4.65 1.31
CA ARG A 15 -21.02 3.27 1.69
C ARG A 15 -22.19 2.32 1.43
N GLN A 16 -23.41 2.67 1.85
CA GLN A 16 -24.62 1.85 1.59
C GLN A 16 -24.94 1.72 0.10
N TRP A 17 -24.72 2.77 -0.69
CA TRP A 17 -25.02 2.74 -2.12
C TRP A 17 -24.05 1.86 -2.90
N HIS A 18 -22.74 1.90 -2.57
CA HIS A 18 -21.71 1.07 -3.20
C HIS A 18 -21.77 -0.40 -2.77
N GLU A 19 -22.10 -0.68 -1.51
CA GLU A 19 -22.29 -2.05 -1.02
C GLU A 19 -23.46 -2.77 -1.75
N ARG A 20 -24.46 -2.05 -2.23
CA ARG A 20 -25.59 -2.61 -3.01
C ARG A 20 -25.18 -3.18 -4.38
N ARG A 21 -24.07 -2.73 -4.97
CA ARG A 21 -23.54 -3.27 -6.24
C ARG A 21 -22.70 -4.53 -6.08
N GLY A 22 -22.42 -4.97 -4.85
CA GLY A 22 -21.78 -6.24 -4.55
C GLY A 22 -20.29 -6.34 -4.92
N HIS A 23 -19.72 -5.30 -5.58
CA HIS A 23 -18.33 -5.27 -6.05
C HIS A 23 -17.55 -4.05 -5.59
N GLU A 24 -18.21 -3.06 -5.06
CA GLU A 24 -17.63 -1.79 -4.62
C GLU A 24 -17.54 -1.74 -3.10
N PHE A 25 -16.41 -1.24 -2.61
CA PHE A 25 -16.10 -1.10 -1.18
C PHE A 25 -15.56 0.31 -0.94
N VAL A 26 -15.85 0.86 0.23
CA VAL A 26 -15.33 2.16 0.65
C VAL A 26 -14.38 1.94 1.82
N VAL A 27 -13.13 2.35 1.64
CA VAL A 27 -12.07 2.30 2.65
C VAL A 27 -11.65 3.75 2.94
N GLY A 28 -12.10 4.28 4.08
CA GLY A 28 -11.96 5.72 4.34
C GLY A 28 -12.71 6.55 3.30
N ASP A 29 -11.97 7.34 2.52
CA ASP A 29 -12.47 8.17 1.42
C ASP A 29 -12.12 7.58 0.03
N ILE A 30 -11.66 6.33 -0.03
CA ILE A 30 -11.29 5.63 -1.25
C ILE A 30 -12.36 4.62 -1.62
N VAL A 31 -12.78 4.62 -2.89
CA VAL A 31 -13.71 3.64 -3.46
C VAL A 31 -12.93 2.59 -4.24
N ILE A 32 -13.06 1.32 -3.83
CA ILE A 32 -12.39 0.19 -4.47
C ILE A 32 -13.41 -0.73 -5.11
N GLU A 33 -13.25 -1.01 -6.38
CA GLU A 33 -13.95 -2.08 -7.07
C GLU A 33 -13.14 -3.38 -6.96
N ALA A 34 -13.78 -4.41 -6.41
CA ALA A 34 -13.19 -5.72 -6.19
C ALA A 34 -14.18 -6.82 -6.61
N PRO A 35 -14.27 -7.15 -7.91
CA PRO A 35 -15.19 -8.14 -8.45
C PRO A 35 -14.79 -9.57 -8.05
N LYS A 36 -15.75 -10.48 -8.06
CA LYS A 36 -15.51 -11.91 -7.86
C LYS A 36 -15.93 -12.69 -9.10
N PRO A 37 -15.04 -13.44 -9.78
CA PRO A 37 -13.59 -13.40 -9.65
C PRO A 37 -13.00 -12.07 -10.16
N PRO A 38 -11.73 -11.74 -10.05
CA PRO A 38 -10.64 -12.56 -9.50
C PRO A 38 -10.42 -12.36 -7.99
N ILE A 39 -11.10 -11.39 -7.37
CA ILE A 39 -10.83 -11.03 -5.98
C ILE A 39 -11.43 -12.05 -5.01
N SER A 40 -10.59 -12.59 -4.13
CA SER A 40 -10.95 -13.62 -3.17
C SER A 40 -12.03 -13.16 -2.18
N ARG A 41 -12.71 -14.15 -1.59
CA ARG A 41 -13.69 -13.88 -0.52
C ARG A 41 -13.02 -13.24 0.71
N SER A 42 -11.77 -13.62 1.01
CA SER A 42 -11.01 -13.09 2.14
C SER A 42 -10.72 -11.61 1.97
N VAL A 43 -10.16 -11.18 0.83
CA VAL A 43 -9.88 -9.78 0.50
C VAL A 43 -11.17 -8.95 0.55
N ARG A 44 -12.23 -9.41 -0.09
CA ARG A 44 -13.54 -8.73 -0.06
C ARG A 44 -14.12 -8.60 1.35
N LYS A 45 -13.88 -9.61 2.22
CA LYS A 45 -14.25 -9.55 3.65
C LYS A 45 -13.40 -8.51 4.40
N SER A 46 -12.09 -8.44 4.10
CA SER A 46 -11.18 -7.44 4.68
C SER A 46 -11.57 -6.02 4.25
N LEU A 47 -11.87 -5.80 2.96
CA LEU A 47 -12.37 -4.52 2.44
C LEU A 47 -13.66 -4.08 3.16
N ARG A 48 -14.65 -4.98 3.35
CA ARG A 48 -15.89 -4.65 4.10
C ARG A 48 -15.62 -4.24 5.54
N LYS A 49 -14.57 -4.78 6.14
CA LYS A 49 -14.20 -4.52 7.53
C LYS A 49 -13.21 -3.37 7.68
N ASN A 50 -12.81 -2.72 6.58
CA ASN A 50 -11.73 -1.75 6.56
C ASN A 50 -10.43 -2.32 7.18
N LYS A 51 -10.05 -3.54 6.76
CA LYS A 51 -8.86 -4.25 7.27
C LYS A 51 -7.92 -4.68 6.15
N TYR A 52 -8.15 -4.24 4.91
CA TYR A 52 -7.31 -4.53 3.76
C TYR A 52 -6.30 -3.40 3.60
N GLU A 53 -5.02 -3.68 3.64
CA GLU A 53 -3.90 -2.72 3.52
C GLU A 53 -4.08 -1.45 4.39
N THR A 54 -4.63 -1.62 5.59
CA THR A 54 -4.99 -0.44 6.40
C THR A 54 -3.80 0.21 7.08
N ALA A 55 -2.78 -0.56 7.45
CA ALA A 55 -1.56 -0.01 8.04
C ALA A 55 -0.76 0.77 7.00
N GLU A 56 -0.51 0.17 5.84
CA GLU A 56 0.21 0.74 4.71
C GLU A 56 -0.48 2.02 4.22
N THR A 57 -1.78 1.94 3.97
CA THR A 57 -2.60 3.08 3.55
C THR A 57 -2.58 4.21 4.57
N TYR A 58 -2.66 3.90 5.87
CA TYR A 58 -2.55 4.88 6.94
C TYR A 58 -1.18 5.55 6.94
N LEU A 59 -0.12 4.76 6.91
CA LEU A 59 1.26 5.24 6.97
C LEU A 59 1.59 6.10 5.74
N VAL A 60 1.25 5.64 4.54
CA VAL A 60 1.47 6.40 3.31
C VAL A 60 0.74 7.74 3.35
N ARG A 61 -0.51 7.81 3.81
CA ARG A 61 -1.26 9.06 3.95
C ARG A 61 -0.59 10.08 4.85
N HIS A 62 0.12 9.65 5.89
CA HIS A 62 0.74 10.53 6.87
C HIS A 62 2.21 10.84 6.55
N LEU A 63 2.88 9.94 5.83
CA LEU A 63 4.29 10.10 5.45
C LEU A 63 4.46 10.87 4.14
N VAL A 64 3.51 10.77 3.21
CA VAL A 64 3.52 11.52 1.95
C VAL A 64 3.09 12.96 2.20
N ARG A 65 3.89 13.88 1.69
CA ARG A 65 3.64 15.33 1.77
C ARG A 65 3.17 15.88 0.42
N PRO A 66 2.45 17.00 0.39
CA PRO A 66 2.09 17.66 -0.86
C PRO A 66 3.30 17.90 -1.76
N GLY A 67 3.19 17.50 -3.02
CA GLY A 67 4.24 17.60 -4.03
C GLY A 67 5.22 16.43 -4.08
N ASN A 68 5.18 15.48 -3.12
CA ASN A 68 6.08 14.34 -3.16
C ASN A 68 5.86 13.46 -4.39
N THR A 69 6.95 12.97 -4.94
CA THR A 69 6.98 11.85 -5.89
C THR A 69 6.96 10.53 -5.12
N VAL A 70 6.03 9.65 -5.46
CA VAL A 70 5.83 8.37 -4.77
C VAL A 70 5.97 7.21 -5.72
N LEU A 71 6.74 6.21 -5.33
CA LEU A 71 6.86 4.92 -5.99
C LEU A 71 6.18 3.85 -5.10
N ASP A 72 5.16 3.20 -5.64
CA ASP A 72 4.39 2.16 -4.94
C ASP A 72 4.62 0.81 -5.61
N LEU A 73 5.35 -0.06 -4.96
CA LEU A 73 5.73 -1.39 -5.44
C LEU A 73 4.79 -2.44 -4.86
N GLY A 74 4.04 -3.12 -5.74
CA GLY A 74 2.98 -4.04 -5.35
C GLY A 74 1.66 -3.30 -5.12
N SER A 75 1.22 -2.51 -6.11
CA SER A 75 0.03 -1.65 -5.96
C SER A 75 -1.29 -2.40 -5.70
N GLY A 76 -1.34 -3.71 -5.93
CA GLY A 76 -2.53 -4.53 -5.69
C GLY A 76 -3.77 -3.93 -6.35
N LEU A 77 -4.80 -3.67 -5.57
CA LEU A 77 -6.04 -3.01 -6.05
C LEU A 77 -5.89 -1.48 -6.20
N GLY A 78 -4.73 -0.93 -5.96
CA GLY A 78 -4.42 0.49 -6.06
C GLY A 78 -4.77 1.29 -4.80
N LEU A 79 -5.08 0.64 -3.66
CA LEU A 79 -5.51 1.34 -2.45
C LEU A 79 -4.41 2.27 -1.92
N THR A 80 -3.20 1.76 -1.78
CA THR A 80 -2.02 2.51 -1.30
C THR A 80 -1.60 3.59 -2.29
N SER A 81 -1.57 3.28 -3.60
CA SER A 81 -1.30 4.25 -4.67
C SER A 81 -2.30 5.42 -4.68
N ILE A 82 -3.60 5.13 -4.50
CA ILE A 82 -4.65 6.16 -4.45
C ILE A 82 -4.48 7.02 -3.19
N ALA A 83 -4.15 6.41 -2.05
CA ALA A 83 -3.88 7.13 -0.81
C ALA A 83 -2.68 8.08 -0.96
N ALA A 84 -1.60 7.60 -1.59
CA ALA A 84 -0.43 8.40 -1.92
C ALA A 84 -0.79 9.60 -2.81
N ALA A 85 -1.55 9.38 -3.88
CA ALA A 85 -1.95 10.44 -4.80
C ALA A 85 -2.83 11.50 -4.13
N LYS A 86 -3.73 11.09 -3.23
CA LYS A 86 -4.55 12.03 -2.45
C LYS A 86 -3.71 12.84 -1.45
N ALA A 87 -2.68 12.25 -0.86
CA ALA A 87 -1.79 12.93 0.07
C ALA A 87 -0.81 13.86 -0.64
N SER A 88 -0.23 13.40 -1.75
CA SER A 88 0.71 14.16 -2.57
C SER A 88 0.06 15.34 -3.31
N GLY A 89 -1.23 15.22 -3.66
CA GLY A 89 -1.97 16.26 -4.38
C GLY A 89 -1.50 16.38 -5.83
N ASN A 90 -0.53 17.26 -6.11
CA ASN A 90 0.01 17.49 -7.45
C ASN A 90 1.35 16.76 -7.72
N GLY A 91 1.82 15.95 -6.79
CA GLY A 91 3.02 15.13 -6.98
C GLY A 91 2.79 13.95 -7.94
N ARG A 92 3.87 13.38 -8.42
CA ARG A 92 3.84 12.19 -9.28
C ARG A 92 3.69 10.93 -8.45
N VAL A 93 2.79 10.03 -8.85
CA VAL A 93 2.66 8.69 -8.24
C VAL A 93 2.77 7.65 -9.33
N VAL A 94 3.69 6.71 -9.16
CA VAL A 94 3.88 5.57 -10.06
C VAL A 94 3.71 4.30 -9.24
N GLY A 95 2.81 3.43 -9.70
CA GLY A 95 2.54 2.13 -9.08
C GLY A 95 2.97 0.98 -9.98
N TYR A 96 3.59 -0.03 -9.41
CA TYR A 96 3.93 -1.29 -10.09
C TYR A 96 3.05 -2.40 -9.57
N GLU A 97 2.40 -3.12 -10.49
CA GLU A 97 1.60 -4.31 -10.18
C GLU A 97 1.93 -5.43 -11.17
N ALA A 98 2.43 -6.52 -10.63
CA ALA A 98 2.89 -7.64 -11.43
C ALA A 98 1.75 -8.49 -12.01
N ASP A 99 0.65 -8.67 -11.26
CA ASP A 99 -0.46 -9.51 -11.71
C ASP A 99 -1.23 -8.83 -12.87
N PRO A 100 -1.21 -9.40 -14.10
CA PRO A 100 -1.84 -8.79 -15.27
C PRO A 100 -3.38 -8.76 -15.22
N VAL A 101 -3.97 -9.44 -14.25
CA VAL A 101 -5.42 -9.39 -13.99
C VAL A 101 -5.76 -8.29 -12.99
N ILE A 102 -4.84 -7.99 -12.08
CA ILE A 102 -5.04 -7.02 -11.01
C ILE A 102 -4.67 -5.60 -11.46
N ALA A 103 -3.58 -5.42 -12.22
CA ALA A 103 -3.16 -4.10 -12.69
C ALA A 103 -4.28 -3.31 -13.40
N PRO A 104 -5.09 -3.89 -14.31
CA PRO A 104 -6.23 -3.17 -14.90
C PRO A 104 -7.31 -2.79 -13.89
N LEU A 105 -7.46 -3.54 -12.80
CA LEU A 105 -8.38 -3.19 -11.71
C LEU A 105 -7.84 -2.01 -10.91
N ALA A 106 -6.53 -1.99 -10.63
CA ALA A 106 -5.88 -0.85 -9.99
C ALA A 106 -6.08 0.44 -10.80
N GLU A 107 -5.82 0.41 -12.11
CA GLU A 107 -6.09 1.55 -13.00
C GLU A 107 -7.56 2.01 -12.97
N LYS A 108 -8.50 1.05 -12.98
CA LYS A 108 -9.92 1.36 -12.87
C LYS A 108 -10.26 2.03 -11.55
N ASN A 109 -9.66 1.57 -10.46
CA ASN A 109 -9.83 2.14 -9.12
C ASN A 109 -9.22 3.55 -9.04
N VAL A 110 -8.05 3.76 -9.63
CA VAL A 110 -7.43 5.09 -9.75
C VAL A 110 -8.38 6.08 -10.44
N ARG A 111 -8.88 5.73 -11.63
CA ARG A 111 -9.85 6.56 -12.38
C ARG A 111 -11.11 6.85 -11.57
N ARG A 112 -11.63 5.85 -10.84
CA ARG A 112 -12.83 5.98 -10.01
C ARG A 112 -12.67 6.97 -8.85
N ASN A 113 -11.46 7.13 -8.35
CA ASN A 113 -11.15 8.07 -7.28
C ASN A 113 -10.73 9.46 -7.77
N SER A 114 -10.73 9.68 -9.09
CA SER A 114 -10.36 10.97 -9.73
C SER A 114 -8.98 11.47 -9.31
N VAL A 115 -8.02 10.56 -9.19
CA VAL A 115 -6.61 10.84 -8.93
C VAL A 115 -5.74 10.43 -10.11
N HIS A 116 -4.52 10.95 -10.17
CA HIS A 116 -3.52 10.60 -11.17
C HIS A 116 -2.49 9.64 -10.56
N VAL A 117 -2.46 8.42 -11.06
CA VAL A 117 -1.43 7.40 -10.77
C VAL A 117 -1.10 6.71 -12.08
N GLU A 118 0.17 6.60 -12.39
CA GLU A 118 0.68 5.78 -13.48
C GLU A 118 0.83 4.35 -12.98
N ILE A 119 -0.06 3.42 -13.38
CA ILE A 119 0.08 2.00 -13.05
C ILE A 119 0.85 1.31 -14.17
N ARG A 120 1.96 0.68 -13.81
CA ARG A 120 2.81 -0.14 -14.69
C ARG A 120 2.58 -1.62 -14.42
N ASN A 121 2.03 -2.34 -15.39
CA ASN A 121 1.87 -3.80 -15.26
C ASN A 121 3.19 -4.50 -15.60
N LYS A 122 4.12 -4.46 -14.66
CA LYS A 122 5.44 -5.07 -14.74
C LYS A 122 5.87 -5.53 -13.34
N ALA A 123 6.81 -6.46 -13.31
CA ALA A 123 7.55 -6.78 -12.11
C ALA A 123 8.62 -5.72 -11.82
N ILE A 124 9.06 -5.67 -10.56
CA ILE A 124 10.31 -5.04 -10.18
C ILE A 124 11.29 -6.13 -9.79
N ALA A 125 12.51 -6.05 -10.30
CA ALA A 125 13.59 -6.97 -10.01
C ALA A 125 14.92 -6.23 -9.84
N LYS A 126 15.96 -6.95 -9.45
CA LYS A 126 17.32 -6.39 -9.37
C LYS A 126 17.84 -5.96 -10.74
N GLU A 127 17.51 -6.73 -11.78
CA GLU A 127 17.96 -6.49 -13.14
C GLU A 127 16.77 -6.46 -14.08
N LYS A 128 16.84 -5.65 -15.14
CA LYS A 128 15.83 -5.57 -16.19
C LYS A 128 15.83 -6.87 -17.02
N GLY A 129 14.63 -7.36 -17.33
CA GLY A 129 14.52 -8.57 -18.13
C GLY A 129 13.14 -9.18 -18.13
N VAL A 130 13.10 -10.50 -18.17
CA VAL A 130 11.89 -11.30 -18.03
C VAL A 130 12.03 -12.21 -16.82
N CYS A 131 11.05 -12.19 -15.95
CA CYS A 131 11.02 -13.03 -14.77
C CYS A 131 9.82 -13.97 -14.75
N GLU A 132 9.91 -15.00 -13.93
CA GLU A 132 8.79 -15.89 -13.66
C GLU A 132 7.90 -15.27 -12.58
N PHE A 133 6.61 -15.28 -12.82
CA PHE A 133 5.61 -14.86 -11.86
C PHE A 133 4.50 -15.92 -11.77
N TYR A 134 4.01 -16.18 -10.58
CA TYR A 134 3.05 -17.24 -10.30
C TYR A 134 1.71 -16.64 -9.95
N VAL A 135 0.80 -16.62 -10.92
CA VAL A 135 -0.56 -16.08 -10.74
C VAL A 135 -1.49 -17.14 -10.17
N HIS A 136 -2.38 -16.73 -9.30
CA HIS A 136 -3.44 -17.55 -8.75
C HIS A 136 -4.82 -17.04 -9.18
N ARG A 137 -5.78 -17.97 -9.30
CA ARG A 137 -7.17 -17.59 -9.66
C ARG A 137 -7.84 -16.67 -8.65
N SER A 138 -7.22 -16.49 -7.50
CA SER A 138 -7.78 -15.78 -6.36
C SER A 138 -6.72 -14.87 -5.75
N PHE A 139 -6.73 -13.61 -6.14
CA PHE A 139 -5.92 -12.57 -5.49
C PHE A 139 -6.23 -12.51 -3.97
N PRO A 140 -5.23 -12.38 -3.05
CA PRO A 140 -3.87 -11.88 -3.25
C PRO A 140 -2.77 -12.96 -3.35
N ALA A 141 -3.08 -14.16 -3.73
CA ALA A 141 -2.13 -15.27 -3.68
C ALA A 141 -1.14 -15.32 -4.86
N SER A 142 -1.03 -14.28 -5.68
CA SER A 142 0.00 -14.22 -6.73
C SER A 142 1.36 -13.83 -6.14
N SER A 143 2.46 -14.45 -6.60
CA SER A 143 3.77 -14.34 -5.98
C SER A 143 4.88 -14.63 -6.99
N PHE A 144 6.12 -14.26 -6.65
CA PHE A 144 7.32 -14.67 -7.39
C PHE A 144 7.78 -16.09 -7.07
N PHE A 145 7.12 -16.74 -6.11
CA PHE A 145 7.47 -18.11 -5.69
C PHE A 145 6.34 -19.08 -6.02
N PRO A 146 6.67 -20.31 -6.51
CA PRO A 146 5.67 -21.29 -6.85
C PRO A 146 4.93 -21.80 -5.60
N PHE A 147 3.61 -21.92 -5.71
CA PHE A 147 2.77 -22.50 -4.66
C PHE A 147 1.61 -23.31 -5.26
N GLN A 148 0.95 -24.10 -4.42
CA GLN A 148 -0.10 -25.00 -4.88
C GLN A 148 -1.25 -24.26 -5.58
N GLY A 149 -1.54 -24.63 -6.81
CA GLY A 149 -2.62 -24.04 -7.61
C GLY A 149 -2.25 -22.77 -8.37
N SER A 150 -1.01 -22.31 -8.28
CA SER A 150 -0.51 -21.19 -9.10
C SER A 150 -0.20 -21.64 -10.53
N LYS A 151 -0.31 -20.69 -11.47
CA LYS A 151 0.11 -20.84 -12.85
C LYS A 151 1.30 -19.93 -13.13
N ARG A 152 2.40 -20.50 -13.59
CA ARG A 152 3.56 -19.75 -14.03
C ARG A 152 3.26 -18.95 -15.31
N ILE A 153 3.62 -17.69 -15.30
CA ILE A 153 3.68 -16.82 -16.48
C ILE A 153 5.08 -16.20 -16.56
N LEU A 154 5.44 -15.74 -17.75
CA LEU A 154 6.61 -14.89 -17.96
C LEU A 154 6.14 -13.46 -18.09
N MET A 155 6.83 -12.53 -17.43
CA MET A 155 6.48 -11.13 -17.51
C MET A 155 7.73 -10.24 -17.54
N GLU A 156 7.56 -9.04 -18.08
CA GLU A 156 8.61 -8.04 -18.08
C GLU A 156 8.90 -7.55 -16.65
N ALA A 157 10.17 -7.38 -16.37
CA ALA A 157 10.65 -6.76 -15.13
C ALA A 157 11.52 -5.55 -15.46
N ASP A 158 11.27 -4.44 -14.79
CA ASP A 158 12.17 -3.28 -14.80
C ASP A 158 13.18 -3.42 -13.65
N ALA A 159 14.41 -2.95 -13.87
CA ALA A 159 15.42 -2.91 -12.81
C ALA A 159 15.04 -1.85 -11.78
N PHE A 160 15.05 -2.21 -10.50
CA PHE A 160 14.68 -1.30 -9.42
C PHE A 160 15.50 -0.01 -9.44
N GLN A 161 16.83 -0.12 -9.63
CA GLN A 161 17.68 1.07 -9.68
C GLN A 161 17.34 1.98 -10.86
N ASP A 162 17.09 1.43 -12.05
CA ASP A 162 16.69 2.23 -13.22
C ASP A 162 15.38 2.99 -12.95
N VAL A 163 14.45 2.35 -12.23
CA VAL A 163 13.17 2.94 -11.86
C VAL A 163 13.35 4.06 -10.83
N VAL A 164 14.19 3.84 -9.82
CA VAL A 164 14.53 4.90 -8.84
C VAL A 164 15.21 6.08 -9.51
N ASP A 165 16.13 5.83 -10.44
CA ASP A 165 16.86 6.86 -11.18
C ASP A 165 15.95 7.63 -12.15
N GLU A 166 14.96 6.97 -12.77
CA GLU A 166 13.95 7.61 -13.63
C GLU A 166 12.98 8.48 -12.84
N ILE A 167 12.44 7.92 -11.75
CA ILE A 167 11.30 8.51 -11.03
C ILE A 167 11.78 9.52 -9.98
N GLN A 168 12.96 9.30 -9.38
CA GLN A 168 13.49 10.09 -8.27
C GLN A 168 12.46 10.22 -7.12
N PRO A 169 11.98 9.10 -6.55
CA PRO A 169 10.92 9.15 -5.56
C PRO A 169 11.39 9.76 -4.23
N ASP A 170 10.53 10.57 -3.62
CA ASP A 170 10.69 11.03 -2.23
C ASP A 170 10.27 9.95 -1.23
N VAL A 171 9.24 9.17 -1.61
CA VAL A 171 8.66 8.12 -0.76
C VAL A 171 8.50 6.85 -1.57
N ILE A 172 8.91 5.72 -0.98
CA ILE A 172 8.64 4.38 -1.53
C ILE A 172 7.70 3.63 -0.58
N SER A 173 6.60 3.11 -1.11
CA SER A 173 5.79 2.05 -0.50
C SER A 173 6.14 0.74 -1.18
N CYS A 174 6.29 -0.34 -0.42
CA CYS A 174 6.74 -1.61 -0.97
C CYS A 174 6.06 -2.79 -0.28
N ASP A 175 5.33 -3.57 -1.06
CA ASP A 175 4.78 -4.89 -0.72
C ASP A 175 4.89 -5.80 -1.96
N ILE A 176 6.03 -6.49 -2.10
CA ILE A 176 6.39 -7.28 -3.29
C ILE A 176 6.60 -8.76 -3.00
N GLU A 177 5.97 -9.24 -1.93
CA GLU A 177 5.79 -10.66 -1.64
C GLU A 177 7.10 -11.49 -1.64
N GLY A 178 8.20 -10.88 -1.10
CA GLY A 178 9.46 -11.57 -0.85
C GLY A 178 10.63 -11.21 -1.77
N LEU A 179 10.52 -10.17 -2.59
CA LEU A 179 11.65 -9.62 -3.36
C LEU A 179 12.34 -8.44 -2.69
N GLU A 180 11.95 -8.06 -1.47
CA GLU A 180 12.44 -6.87 -0.78
C GLU A 180 13.97 -6.86 -0.64
N LYS A 181 14.55 -8.03 -0.31
CA LYS A 181 16.00 -8.19 -0.23
C LYS A 181 16.67 -7.93 -1.59
N GLU A 182 16.11 -8.50 -2.65
CA GLU A 182 16.69 -8.43 -4.00
C GLU A 182 16.71 -6.98 -4.52
N VAL A 183 15.68 -6.20 -4.20
CA VAL A 183 15.56 -4.82 -4.71
C VAL A 183 16.29 -3.81 -3.81
N PHE A 184 16.26 -3.95 -2.50
CA PHE A 184 16.86 -2.94 -1.62
C PHE A 184 18.36 -3.11 -1.40
N VAL A 185 18.86 -4.36 -1.28
CA VAL A 185 20.26 -4.56 -0.95
C VAL A 185 21.18 -4.17 -2.12
N GLY A 186 21.97 -3.11 -1.91
CA GLY A 186 22.89 -2.54 -2.89
C GLY A 186 22.30 -1.40 -3.72
N ALA A 187 21.02 -1.03 -3.51
CA ALA A 187 20.39 0.08 -4.24
C ALA A 187 20.87 1.45 -3.71
N ASN A 188 20.98 2.41 -4.63
CA ASN A 188 21.18 3.82 -4.30
C ASN A 188 19.83 4.50 -4.11
N LEU A 189 19.53 4.88 -2.88
CA LEU A 189 18.25 5.51 -2.48
C LEU A 189 18.46 6.99 -2.09
N SER A 190 19.42 7.69 -2.68
CA SER A 190 19.77 9.07 -2.28
C SER A 190 18.63 10.07 -2.43
N SER A 191 17.71 9.88 -3.38
CA SER A 191 16.50 10.70 -3.56
C SER A 191 15.41 10.39 -2.53
N VAL A 192 15.46 9.21 -1.92
CA VAL A 192 14.37 8.73 -1.06
C VAL A 192 14.51 9.28 0.36
N HIS A 193 13.44 9.84 0.87
CA HIS A 193 13.35 10.35 2.25
C HIS A 193 12.67 9.38 3.20
N ARG A 194 11.67 8.61 2.71
CA ARG A 194 10.87 7.70 3.54
C ARG A 194 10.54 6.42 2.82
N LEU A 195 10.47 5.32 3.59
CA LEU A 195 10.01 4.03 3.08
C LEU A 195 8.95 3.44 4.02
N VAL A 196 7.94 2.84 3.43
CA VAL A 196 6.99 1.94 4.08
C VAL A 196 7.17 0.59 3.41
N VAL A 197 7.66 -0.41 4.13
CA VAL A 197 8.04 -1.70 3.56
C VAL A 197 7.36 -2.83 4.33
N GLU A 198 6.48 -3.57 3.68
CA GLU A 198 6.07 -4.87 4.20
C GLU A 198 7.16 -5.89 3.88
N VAL A 199 7.67 -6.56 4.91
CA VAL A 199 8.70 -7.59 4.78
C VAL A 199 8.10 -8.96 4.94
N HIS A 200 8.60 -9.93 4.17
CA HIS A 200 8.08 -11.29 4.12
C HIS A 200 9.09 -12.32 4.68
N PRO A 201 9.30 -12.38 6.02
CA PRO A 201 10.29 -13.27 6.62
C PRO A 201 10.02 -14.76 6.35
N GLN A 202 8.78 -15.12 6.04
CA GLN A 202 8.42 -16.48 5.61
C GLN A 202 9.01 -16.85 4.23
N VAL A 203 9.40 -15.84 3.42
CA VAL A 203 9.99 -16.00 2.09
C VAL A 203 11.49 -15.75 2.13
N ILE A 204 11.91 -14.57 2.59
CA ILE A 204 13.33 -14.16 2.58
C ILE A 204 14.10 -14.59 3.83
N GLY A 205 13.43 -15.19 4.81
CA GLY A 205 14.00 -15.53 6.11
C GLY A 205 14.33 -14.31 6.96
N LEU A 206 14.56 -14.53 8.25
CA LEU A 206 14.96 -13.45 9.17
C LEU A 206 16.27 -12.78 8.73
N LEU A 207 17.22 -13.56 8.21
CA LEU A 207 18.49 -13.03 7.72
C LEU A 207 18.28 -12.05 6.55
N GLY A 208 17.37 -12.35 5.63
CA GLY A 208 17.00 -11.44 4.53
C GLY A 208 16.44 -10.13 5.04
N VAL A 209 15.52 -10.18 6.02
CA VAL A 209 14.99 -8.97 6.67
C VAL A 209 16.10 -8.14 7.31
N LEU A 210 17.00 -8.79 8.07
CA LEU A 210 18.13 -8.09 8.71
C LEU A 210 19.07 -7.44 7.69
N GLN A 211 19.30 -8.07 6.53
CA GLN A 211 20.11 -7.50 5.45
C GLN A 211 19.44 -6.25 4.84
N CYS A 212 18.10 -6.26 4.64
CA CYS A 212 17.36 -5.07 4.21
C CYS A 212 17.52 -3.94 5.23
N VAL A 213 17.25 -4.20 6.51
CA VAL A 213 17.35 -3.21 7.58
C VAL A 213 18.77 -2.64 7.69
N GLN A 214 19.80 -3.50 7.65
CA GLN A 214 21.18 -3.07 7.68
C GLN A 214 21.54 -2.19 6.50
N HIS A 215 21.14 -2.58 5.27
CA HIS A 215 21.40 -1.78 4.08
C HIS A 215 20.74 -0.40 4.18
N LEU A 216 19.48 -0.33 4.59
CA LEU A 216 18.76 0.93 4.77
C LEU A 216 19.43 1.79 5.85
N ALA A 217 19.87 1.21 6.96
CA ALA A 217 20.57 1.92 8.02
C ALA A 217 21.90 2.53 7.55
N VAL A 218 22.74 1.77 6.82
CA VAL A 218 24.01 2.30 6.27
C VAL A 218 23.78 3.30 5.13
N SER A 219 22.60 3.26 4.50
CA SER A 219 22.17 4.25 3.51
C SER A 219 21.60 5.53 4.15
N GLY A 220 21.67 5.65 5.48
CA GLY A 220 21.29 6.85 6.23
C GLY A 220 19.82 6.93 6.64
N PHE A 221 19.10 5.80 6.62
CA PHE A 221 17.73 5.74 7.16
C PHE A 221 17.72 5.30 8.62
N SER A 222 16.81 5.85 9.39
CA SER A 222 16.48 5.42 10.74
C SER A 222 15.16 4.66 10.74
N LEU A 223 15.08 3.59 11.52
CA LEU A 223 13.82 2.88 11.72
C LEU A 223 12.89 3.73 12.60
N ALA A 224 11.72 4.08 12.10
CA ALA A 224 10.68 4.77 12.86
C ALA A 224 9.85 3.73 13.65
N GLU A 225 10.44 3.17 14.70
CA GLU A 225 9.92 2.03 15.46
C GLU A 225 8.46 2.22 15.89
N ALA A 226 8.10 3.42 16.37
CA ALA A 226 6.73 3.73 16.81
C ALA A 226 5.68 3.61 15.70
N LEU A 227 6.08 3.66 14.43
CA LEU A 227 5.19 3.55 13.27
C LEU A 227 5.15 2.14 12.69
N CYS A 228 6.07 1.26 13.08
CA CYS A 228 6.10 -0.12 12.59
C CYS A 228 4.90 -0.90 13.11
N CYS A 229 4.29 -1.73 12.24
CA CYS A 229 3.11 -2.51 12.58
C CYS A 229 3.15 -3.90 11.93
N GLY A 230 3.28 -4.94 12.75
CA GLY A 230 3.39 -6.31 12.23
C GLY A 230 4.64 -6.50 11.37
N GLN A 231 4.46 -6.79 10.09
CA GLN A 231 5.54 -6.94 9.12
C GLN A 231 5.83 -5.64 8.36
N VAL A 232 5.09 -4.57 8.61
CA VAL A 232 5.29 -3.26 7.99
C VAL A 232 6.31 -2.45 8.78
N LEU A 233 7.44 -2.17 8.16
CA LEU A 233 8.52 -1.36 8.69
C LEU A 233 8.50 0.02 8.05
N VAL A 234 8.77 1.04 8.85
CA VAL A 234 8.85 2.44 8.40
C VAL A 234 10.27 2.95 8.61
N PHE A 235 10.83 3.52 7.56
CA PHE A 235 12.15 4.13 7.59
C PHE A 235 12.06 5.60 7.19
N ASP A 236 12.85 6.41 7.86
CA ASP A 236 12.87 7.86 7.72
C ASP A 236 14.33 8.35 7.75
N ARG A 237 14.69 9.23 6.84
CA ARG A 237 16.03 9.80 6.74
C ARG A 237 16.17 11.09 7.55
N ASP A 238 15.09 11.85 7.71
CA ASP A 238 15.10 13.20 8.27
C ASP A 238 14.45 13.31 9.68
N GLY A 239 14.04 12.18 10.26
CA GLY A 239 13.37 12.14 11.58
C GLY A 239 12.00 12.80 11.61
N SER A 240 11.47 13.19 10.46
CA SER A 240 10.22 13.96 10.36
C SER A 240 8.95 13.13 10.60
N SER A 241 9.11 11.81 10.66
CA SER A 241 8.02 10.88 11.00
C SER A 241 7.69 10.86 12.50
N SER A 242 8.54 11.42 13.36
CA SER A 242 8.36 11.41 14.83
C SER A 242 7.08 12.11 15.32
N SER A 243 6.47 12.97 14.50
CA SER A 243 5.20 13.66 14.80
C SER A 243 3.96 12.88 14.39
N ILE A 244 4.11 11.73 13.71
CA ILE A 244 3.00 10.92 13.24
C ILE A 244 2.54 9.98 14.37
N GLU A 245 1.24 9.92 14.62
CA GLU A 245 0.68 8.98 15.60
C GLU A 245 0.82 7.54 15.07
N PRO A 246 1.11 6.56 15.95
CA PRO A 246 1.13 5.15 15.57
C PRO A 246 -0.21 4.66 15.03
N PHE A 247 -0.16 3.75 14.07
CA PHE A 247 -1.36 3.10 13.56
C PHE A 247 -2.07 2.29 14.66
N GLN A 248 -3.36 2.54 14.86
CA GLN A 248 -4.18 1.83 15.84
C GLN A 248 -5.35 1.14 15.13
N PRO A 249 -5.29 -0.20 14.94
CA PRO A 249 -6.29 -0.94 14.16
C PRO A 249 -7.72 -0.80 14.67
N ASP A 250 -7.92 -0.63 15.97
CA ASP A 250 -9.25 -0.59 16.57
C ASP A 250 -9.91 0.80 16.57
N ARG A 251 -9.15 1.88 16.44
CA ARG A 251 -9.70 3.25 16.38
C ARG A 251 -10.30 3.61 15.02
N GLN A 252 -9.89 2.94 13.94
CA GLN A 252 -10.35 3.25 12.58
C GLN A 252 -11.60 2.48 12.16
N THR A 253 -12.03 1.47 12.92
CA THR A 253 -13.12 0.57 12.53
C THR A 253 -14.49 0.90 13.11
N GLY A 254 -14.69 1.97 13.89
CA GLY A 254 -16.03 2.28 14.34
C GLY A 254 -16.14 3.28 15.47
N GLY A 255 -16.53 4.49 15.16
CA GLY A 255 -17.13 5.40 16.13
C GLY A 255 -18.46 4.84 16.66
N LYS A 256 -18.43 4.00 17.67
CA LYS A 256 -19.54 3.88 18.61
C LYS A 256 -19.25 4.86 19.75
N THR A 257 -19.79 6.05 19.63
CA THR A 257 -19.98 6.94 20.79
C THR A 257 -20.80 6.18 21.83
N THR A 258 -20.15 5.77 22.90
CA THR A 258 -20.86 5.42 24.15
C THR A 258 -21.50 6.70 24.65
N ALA A 259 -22.80 6.85 24.42
CA ALA A 259 -23.59 7.84 25.12
C ALA A 259 -23.53 7.51 26.60
N SER A 260 -22.88 8.38 27.39
CA SER A 260 -22.95 8.38 28.83
C SER A 260 -24.43 8.58 29.22
N ARG A 261 -25.04 7.53 29.72
CA ARG A 261 -26.32 7.65 30.46
C ARG A 261 -25.99 8.35 31.75
N GLY A 262 -26.29 9.63 31.80
CA GLY A 262 -26.36 10.36 33.07
C GLY A 262 -27.39 9.68 33.96
N ALA A 263 -26.94 9.23 35.12
CA ALA A 263 -27.81 8.81 36.18
C ALA A 263 -28.25 10.07 36.94
N ASP A 264 -29.45 10.53 36.66
CA ASP A 264 -30.18 11.36 37.63
C ASP A 264 -31.04 10.44 38.49
N ARG A 265 -30.67 10.34 39.71
CA ARG A 265 -31.50 9.91 40.84
C ARG A 265 -31.22 10.85 42.00
N ALA A 266 -32.15 11.68 42.29
CA ALA A 266 -32.70 11.98 43.61
C ALA A 266 -33.89 12.90 43.44
#